data_4b48e3f1cf2a91b92e12bdc7d5a27b51
#
_entry.id   4b48e3f1cf2a91b92e12bdc7d5a27b51
#
_cell.length_a   1.000
_cell.length_b   1.000
_cell.length_c   1.000
_cell.angle_alpha   90.00
_cell.angle_beta   90.00
_cell.angle_gamma   90.00
#
_symmetry.space_group_name_H-M   'P 1'
#
loop_
_entity.id
_entity.type
_entity.pdbx_description
1 polymer ?
#
loop_
_entity_poly.entity_id
_entity_poly.type
_entity_poly.pdbx_seq_one_letter_code
_entity_poly.pdbx_strand_id
1 'polypeptide(L)'
;MNAHPAPNPAPLILLHNVTKVYGHGQAAMHALRGIDINIETGDFMAMMGPSGSGKSTCMNILGCLDTPTAGSYRFEGVEVGTLSRNQRALLRRNYIGFVFQGFNLLARTSALENVELPLIYRGMAPARRHARAREALAAVGLSGWESHSSAELSGGQQQRVAIARALVTEPAVLLADEPTGNLDTARSVEIMELLTRFNTEQGITIVMVTHEAEMAAFARRVVQFLDGRVDGGQSAGPG
;
A
#
# COMPACT_ATOMS: atom_id res chain seq x y z
N MET A 1 -43.40 -2.21 9.74
CA MET A 1 -42.53 -2.15 8.55
C MET A 1 -41.11 -2.27 9.02
N ASN A 2 -40.54 -3.47 8.98
CA ASN A 2 -39.11 -3.68 9.35
C ASN A 2 -38.25 -3.28 8.18
N ALA A 3 -37.59 -2.12 8.28
CA ALA A 3 -36.54 -1.75 7.35
C ALA A 3 -35.40 -2.77 7.51
N HIS A 4 -35.19 -3.59 6.47
CA HIS A 4 -33.96 -4.38 6.38
C HIS A 4 -32.80 -3.37 6.31
N PRO A 5 -31.77 -3.51 7.16
CA PRO A 5 -30.56 -2.70 7.01
C PRO A 5 -30.01 -2.94 5.61
N ALA A 6 -29.67 -1.87 4.91
CA ALA A 6 -29.02 -1.96 3.61
C ALA A 6 -27.80 -2.89 3.75
N PRO A 7 -27.53 -3.79 2.78
CA PRO A 7 -26.36 -4.65 2.83
C PRO A 7 -25.12 -3.77 2.97
N ASN A 8 -24.28 -4.07 3.96
CA ASN A 8 -23.00 -3.40 4.15
C ASN A 8 -22.23 -3.48 2.81
N PRO A 9 -21.69 -2.38 2.28
CA PRO A 9 -20.95 -2.43 1.03
C PRO A 9 -19.86 -3.50 1.14
N ALA A 10 -19.64 -4.25 0.06
CA ALA A 10 -18.61 -5.27 0.04
C ALA A 10 -17.23 -4.64 0.34
N PRO A 11 -16.37 -5.31 1.12
CA PRO A 11 -15.04 -4.78 1.43
C PRO A 11 -14.23 -4.54 0.14
N LEU A 12 -13.36 -3.53 0.17
CA LEU A 12 -12.44 -3.24 -0.95
C LEU A 12 -11.55 -4.44 -1.23
N ILE A 13 -11.03 -5.08 -0.16
CA ILE A 13 -10.20 -6.29 -0.26
C ILE A 13 -10.71 -7.33 0.73
N LEU A 14 -10.84 -8.58 0.26
CA LEU A 14 -11.16 -9.73 1.07
C LEU A 14 -10.17 -10.86 0.79
N LEU A 15 -9.41 -11.26 1.80
CA LEU A 15 -8.65 -12.50 1.83
C LEU A 15 -9.42 -13.53 2.66
N HIS A 16 -9.64 -14.72 2.11
CA HIS A 16 -10.31 -15.82 2.82
C HIS A 16 -9.49 -17.09 2.72
N ASN A 17 -9.07 -17.60 3.89
CA ASN A 17 -8.23 -18.80 4.05
C ASN A 17 -7.02 -18.82 3.10
N VAL A 18 -6.36 -17.67 2.93
CA VAL A 18 -5.24 -17.52 1.99
C VAL A 18 -4.00 -18.21 2.53
N THR A 19 -3.45 -19.11 1.72
CA THR A 19 -2.16 -19.76 1.98
C THR A 19 -1.12 -19.40 0.94
N LYS A 20 0.16 -19.40 1.33
CA LYS A 20 1.28 -19.27 0.40
C LYS A 20 2.39 -20.21 0.78
N VAL A 21 2.78 -21.04 -0.19
CA VAL A 21 3.89 -21.99 -0.06
C VAL A 21 4.91 -21.70 -1.16
N TYR A 22 6.17 -21.54 -0.80
CA TYR A 22 7.30 -21.45 -1.72
C TYR A 22 8.07 -22.76 -1.71
N GLY A 23 8.61 -23.14 -2.85
CA GLY A 23 9.33 -24.41 -3.01
C GLY A 23 8.42 -25.64 -3.06
N HIS A 24 9.02 -26.82 -3.08
CA HIS A 24 8.33 -28.11 -3.20
C HIS A 24 8.96 -29.17 -2.30
N GLY A 25 8.18 -30.18 -1.92
CA GLY A 25 8.65 -31.33 -1.13
C GLY A 25 9.22 -30.91 0.22
N GLN A 26 10.40 -31.44 0.59
CA GLN A 26 11.04 -31.13 1.87
C GLN A 26 11.54 -29.68 2.01
N ALA A 27 11.69 -28.94 0.91
CA ALA A 27 12.08 -27.53 0.90
C ALA A 27 10.85 -26.59 0.87
N ALA A 28 9.65 -27.10 1.08
CA ALA A 28 8.44 -26.28 1.08
C ALA A 28 8.42 -25.35 2.33
N MET A 29 8.34 -24.04 2.07
CA MET A 29 8.23 -23.01 3.10
C MET A 29 6.81 -22.42 3.08
N HIS A 30 6.08 -22.64 4.17
CA HIS A 30 4.73 -22.09 4.35
C HIS A 30 4.81 -20.66 4.86
N ALA A 31 4.77 -19.70 3.96
CA ALA A 31 4.84 -18.27 4.28
C ALA A 31 3.50 -17.70 4.80
N LEU A 32 2.37 -18.24 4.30
CA LEU A 32 1.04 -17.96 4.85
C LEU A 32 0.28 -19.27 5.07
N ARG A 33 -0.48 -19.35 6.18
CA ARG A 33 -1.08 -20.59 6.70
C ARG A 33 -2.59 -20.47 6.93
N GLY A 34 -3.30 -19.90 5.94
CA GLY A 34 -4.74 -19.69 6.02
C GLY A 34 -5.06 -18.39 6.77
N ILE A 35 -4.80 -17.24 6.13
CA ILE A 35 -5.12 -15.92 6.69
C ILE A 35 -6.45 -15.42 6.16
N ASP A 36 -7.20 -14.77 7.06
CA ASP A 36 -8.45 -14.07 6.76
C ASP A 36 -8.27 -12.59 7.08
N ILE A 37 -8.44 -11.72 6.10
CA ILE A 37 -8.32 -10.27 6.25
C ILE A 37 -9.39 -9.61 5.38
N ASN A 38 -10.17 -8.71 5.94
CA ASN A 38 -11.03 -7.78 5.22
C ASN A 38 -10.46 -6.37 5.35
N ILE A 39 -10.53 -5.57 4.29
CA ILE A 39 -10.11 -4.17 4.26
C ILE A 39 -11.25 -3.39 3.61
N GLU A 40 -11.83 -2.48 4.39
CA GLU A 40 -12.90 -1.61 3.91
C GLU A 40 -12.32 -0.39 3.18
N THR A 41 -13.12 0.21 2.32
CA THR A 41 -12.74 1.48 1.68
C THR A 41 -12.52 2.55 2.74
N GLY A 42 -11.39 3.24 2.67
CA GLY A 42 -11.00 4.26 3.65
C GLY A 42 -10.36 3.71 4.93
N ASP A 43 -10.13 2.39 5.05
CA ASP A 43 -9.36 1.83 6.16
C ASP A 43 -7.93 2.39 6.18
N PHE A 44 -7.38 2.55 7.40
CA PHE A 44 -5.96 2.64 7.63
C PHE A 44 -5.53 1.48 8.53
N MET A 45 -4.92 0.46 7.94
CA MET A 45 -4.53 -0.77 8.62
C MET A 45 -3.01 -0.91 8.68
N ALA A 46 -2.48 -1.26 9.85
CA ALA A 46 -1.09 -1.67 10.02
C ALA A 46 -0.97 -3.18 10.18
N MET A 47 -0.03 -3.79 9.47
CA MET A 47 0.40 -5.18 9.63
C MET A 47 1.70 -5.20 10.42
N MET A 48 1.69 -5.81 11.59
CA MET A 48 2.83 -5.93 12.50
C MET A 48 3.23 -7.39 12.73
N GLY A 49 4.42 -7.60 13.25
CA GLY A 49 4.93 -8.93 13.63
C GLY A 49 6.43 -9.07 13.37
N PRO A 50 7.07 -10.14 13.88
CA PRO A 50 8.50 -10.38 13.70
C PRO A 50 8.90 -10.56 12.25
N SER A 51 10.20 -10.47 11.95
CA SER A 51 10.73 -10.80 10.62
C SER A 51 10.39 -12.25 10.26
N GLY A 52 10.03 -12.49 9.00
CA GLY A 52 9.64 -13.82 8.52
C GLY A 52 8.20 -14.25 8.88
N SER A 53 7.41 -13.44 9.57
CA SER A 53 6.04 -13.81 9.97
C SER A 53 5.01 -13.85 8.82
N GLY A 54 5.38 -13.43 7.59
CA GLY A 54 4.51 -13.46 6.41
C GLY A 54 3.99 -12.11 5.93
N LYS A 55 4.30 -10.99 6.61
CA LYS A 55 3.81 -9.63 6.25
C LYS A 55 4.12 -9.24 4.80
N SER A 56 5.39 -9.32 4.40
CA SER A 56 5.81 -8.96 3.03
C SER A 56 5.20 -9.91 1.98
N THR A 57 5.00 -11.18 2.32
CA THR A 57 4.27 -12.13 1.46
C THR A 57 2.81 -11.71 1.29
N CYS A 58 2.13 -11.34 2.38
CA CYS A 58 0.76 -10.84 2.33
C CYS A 58 0.70 -9.54 1.52
N MET A 59 1.60 -8.59 1.76
CA MET A 59 1.72 -7.34 1.00
C MET A 59 1.89 -7.58 -0.50
N ASN A 60 2.74 -8.54 -0.90
CA ASN A 60 2.95 -8.90 -2.30
C ASN A 60 1.68 -9.50 -2.93
N ILE A 61 0.91 -10.29 -2.18
CA ILE A 61 -0.38 -10.83 -2.65
C ILE A 61 -1.38 -9.70 -2.81
N LEU A 62 -1.56 -8.84 -1.79
CA LEU A 62 -2.43 -7.67 -1.85
C LEU A 62 -2.08 -6.77 -3.04
N GLY A 63 -0.79 -6.59 -3.30
CA GLY A 63 -0.27 -5.83 -4.43
C GLY A 63 -0.35 -6.54 -5.79
N CYS A 64 -0.90 -7.74 -5.88
CA CYS A 64 -0.91 -8.56 -7.09
C CYS A 64 0.50 -8.79 -7.70
N LEU A 65 1.56 -8.68 -6.88
CA LEU A 65 2.94 -9.01 -7.27
C LEU A 65 3.17 -10.53 -7.21
N ASP A 66 2.43 -11.20 -6.32
CA ASP A 66 2.39 -12.64 -6.18
C ASP A 66 0.93 -13.16 -6.13
N THR A 67 0.74 -14.47 -6.13
CA THR A 67 -0.57 -15.11 -6.05
C THR A 67 -0.63 -16.07 -4.88
N PRO A 68 -1.80 -16.24 -4.23
CA PRO A 68 -2.02 -17.30 -3.26
C PRO A 68 -1.71 -18.68 -3.87
N THR A 69 -1.28 -19.61 -3.00
CA THR A 69 -1.22 -21.04 -3.36
C THR A 69 -2.61 -21.67 -3.27
N ALA A 70 -3.40 -21.26 -2.26
CA ALA A 70 -4.81 -21.63 -2.10
C ALA A 70 -5.55 -20.54 -1.31
N GLY A 71 -6.88 -20.65 -1.22
CA GLY A 71 -7.76 -19.64 -0.65
C GLY A 71 -8.28 -18.67 -1.71
N SER A 72 -9.01 -17.66 -1.29
CA SER A 72 -9.63 -16.64 -2.16
C SER A 72 -9.07 -15.26 -1.84
N TYR A 73 -8.72 -14.51 -2.89
CA TYR A 73 -8.40 -13.09 -2.82
C TYR A 73 -9.35 -12.32 -3.74
N ARG A 74 -10.18 -11.46 -3.16
CA ARG A 74 -11.08 -10.59 -3.92
C ARG A 74 -10.69 -9.13 -3.74
N PHE A 75 -10.72 -8.40 -4.86
CA PHE A 75 -10.58 -6.96 -4.93
C PHE A 75 -11.86 -6.37 -5.53
N GLU A 76 -12.58 -5.52 -4.81
CA GLU A 76 -13.91 -5.02 -5.21
C GLU A 76 -14.85 -6.14 -5.69
N GLY A 77 -14.87 -7.26 -4.97
CA GLY A 77 -15.67 -8.44 -5.29
C GLY A 77 -15.12 -9.33 -6.42
N VAL A 78 -14.12 -8.88 -7.19
CA VAL A 78 -13.50 -9.65 -8.28
C VAL A 78 -12.47 -10.62 -7.74
N GLU A 79 -12.57 -11.91 -8.07
CA GLU A 79 -11.60 -12.95 -7.66
C GLU A 79 -10.28 -12.77 -8.41
N VAL A 80 -9.23 -12.34 -7.68
CA VAL A 80 -7.90 -12.01 -8.24
C VAL A 80 -7.14 -13.27 -8.64
N GLY A 81 -7.37 -14.39 -7.94
CA GLY A 81 -6.71 -15.68 -8.22
C GLY A 81 -6.98 -16.19 -9.62
N THR A 82 -8.13 -15.86 -10.22
CA THR A 82 -8.53 -16.28 -11.57
C THR A 82 -7.99 -15.35 -12.67
N LEU A 83 -7.47 -14.18 -12.31
CA LEU A 83 -6.98 -13.20 -13.27
C LEU A 83 -5.67 -13.64 -13.93
N SER A 84 -5.54 -13.40 -15.24
CA SER A 84 -4.28 -13.55 -15.96
C SER A 84 -3.22 -12.56 -15.46
N ARG A 85 -1.95 -12.82 -15.80
CA ARG A 85 -0.84 -11.89 -15.52
C ARG A 85 -1.13 -10.47 -16.00
N ASN A 86 -1.66 -10.32 -17.19
CA ASN A 86 -1.96 -9.01 -17.78
C ASN A 86 -3.08 -8.30 -17.02
N GLN A 87 -4.14 -9.02 -16.65
CA GLN A 87 -5.24 -8.46 -15.84
C GLN A 87 -4.76 -8.01 -14.46
N ARG A 88 -3.93 -8.80 -13.77
CA ARG A 88 -3.31 -8.38 -12.51
C ARG A 88 -2.41 -7.16 -12.68
N ALA A 89 -1.66 -7.06 -13.78
CA ALA A 89 -0.87 -5.87 -14.08
C ALA A 89 -1.74 -4.63 -14.31
N LEU A 90 -2.90 -4.79 -14.94
CA LEU A 90 -3.90 -3.72 -15.11
C LEU A 90 -4.50 -3.29 -13.77
N LEU A 91 -4.83 -4.25 -12.88
CA LEU A 91 -5.31 -3.97 -11.53
C LEU A 91 -4.28 -3.16 -10.75
N ARG A 92 -3.01 -3.61 -10.69
CA ARG A 92 -1.93 -2.85 -10.06
C ARG A 92 -1.82 -1.43 -10.60
N ARG A 93 -1.77 -1.28 -11.93
CA ARG A 93 -1.58 0.01 -12.59
C ARG A 93 -2.69 1.02 -12.28
N ASN A 94 -3.91 0.52 -12.09
CA ASN A 94 -5.07 1.39 -12.00
C ASN A 94 -5.57 1.62 -10.57
N TYR A 95 -5.35 0.65 -9.66
CA TYR A 95 -6.00 0.66 -8.36
C TYR A 95 -5.04 0.59 -7.17
N ILE A 96 -3.76 0.28 -7.37
CA ILE A 96 -2.82 0.06 -6.29
C ILE A 96 -1.63 1.02 -6.40
N GLY A 97 -1.39 1.81 -5.35
CA GLY A 97 -0.18 2.59 -5.15
C GLY A 97 0.80 1.84 -4.26
N PHE A 98 2.10 2.03 -4.48
CA PHE A 98 3.16 1.42 -3.65
C PHE A 98 4.12 2.46 -3.12
N VAL A 99 4.40 2.37 -1.83
CA VAL A 99 5.46 3.11 -1.12
C VAL A 99 6.38 2.10 -0.45
N PHE A 100 7.69 2.23 -0.63
CA PHE A 100 8.70 1.30 -0.13
C PHE A 100 9.68 2.00 0.81
N GLN A 101 10.27 1.26 1.72
CA GLN A 101 11.31 1.72 2.63
C GLN A 101 12.50 2.38 1.89
N GLY A 102 12.94 1.80 0.78
CA GLY A 102 14.05 2.28 -0.03
C GLY A 102 13.70 3.39 -1.02
N PHE A 103 12.52 4.03 -0.91
CA PHE A 103 11.97 5.04 -1.83
C PHE A 103 11.77 4.53 -3.27
N ASN A 104 12.67 3.70 -3.78
CA ASN A 104 12.67 3.14 -5.14
C ASN A 104 12.48 4.21 -6.23
N LEU A 105 13.14 5.36 -6.05
CA LEU A 105 13.18 6.40 -7.06
C LEU A 105 14.18 6.03 -8.15
N LEU A 106 13.87 6.39 -9.39
CA LEU A 106 14.83 6.30 -10.47
C LEU A 106 15.96 7.31 -10.23
N ALA A 107 17.18 6.79 -10.17
CA ALA A 107 18.37 7.62 -10.13
C ALA A 107 18.51 8.46 -11.43
N ARG A 108 19.09 9.63 -11.32
CA ARG A 108 19.33 10.55 -12.45
C ARG A 108 18.08 11.06 -13.17
N THR A 109 16.90 10.93 -12.55
CA THR A 109 15.65 11.55 -13.00
C THR A 109 15.17 12.52 -11.93
N SER A 110 14.44 13.56 -12.35
CA SER A 110 13.88 14.56 -11.45
C SER A 110 12.74 14.00 -10.60
N ALA A 111 12.35 14.74 -9.55
CA ALA A 111 11.17 14.44 -8.75
C ALA A 111 9.92 14.38 -9.63
N LEU A 112 9.76 15.34 -10.55
CA LEU A 112 8.64 15.38 -11.49
C LEU A 112 8.59 14.12 -12.35
N GLU A 113 9.70 13.75 -12.98
CA GLU A 113 9.78 12.58 -13.86
C GLU A 113 9.49 11.28 -13.10
N ASN A 114 9.96 11.15 -11.85
CA ASN A 114 9.62 10.01 -10.99
C ASN A 114 8.11 9.91 -10.73
N VAL A 115 7.44 11.03 -10.45
CA VAL A 115 5.99 11.06 -10.21
C VAL A 115 5.19 10.81 -11.49
N GLU A 116 5.71 11.19 -12.66
CA GLU A 116 5.07 10.95 -13.95
C GLU A 116 5.05 9.49 -14.39
N LEU A 117 5.95 8.64 -13.91
CA LEU A 117 6.11 7.27 -14.39
C LEU A 117 4.80 6.47 -14.46
N PRO A 118 3.95 6.42 -13.42
CA PRO A 118 2.69 5.67 -13.49
C PRO A 118 1.73 6.22 -14.56
N LEU A 119 1.76 7.53 -14.80
CA LEU A 119 0.93 8.18 -15.80
C LEU A 119 1.41 7.91 -17.24
N ILE A 120 2.72 7.70 -17.42
CA ILE A 120 3.30 7.24 -18.69
C ILE A 120 2.76 5.86 -19.02
N TYR A 121 2.76 4.93 -18.04
CA TYR A 121 2.21 3.59 -18.22
C TYR A 121 0.70 3.57 -18.47
N ARG A 122 -0.02 4.63 -18.06
CA ARG A 122 -1.43 4.83 -18.39
C ARG A 122 -1.64 5.47 -19.78
N GLY A 123 -0.59 5.83 -20.51
CA GLY A 123 -0.66 6.46 -21.83
C GLY A 123 -1.12 7.93 -21.79
N MET A 124 -0.96 8.61 -20.64
CA MET A 124 -1.38 10.00 -20.51
C MET A 124 -0.48 10.94 -21.34
N ALA A 125 -1.10 11.89 -22.04
CA ALA A 125 -0.39 12.90 -22.83
C ALA A 125 0.56 13.75 -21.96
N PRO A 126 1.75 14.17 -22.48
CA PRO A 126 2.78 14.86 -21.70
C PRO A 126 2.29 16.08 -20.92
N ALA A 127 1.59 17.00 -21.55
CA ALA A 127 1.12 18.22 -20.87
C ALA A 127 0.20 17.90 -19.66
N ARG A 128 -0.66 16.90 -19.80
CA ARG A 128 -1.60 16.50 -18.77
C ARG A 128 -0.90 15.78 -17.60
N ARG A 129 0.06 14.90 -17.89
CA ARG A 129 0.82 14.21 -16.84
C ARG A 129 1.74 15.15 -16.07
N HIS A 130 2.38 16.16 -16.75
CA HIS A 130 3.17 17.20 -16.10
C HIS A 130 2.33 18.00 -15.08
N ALA A 131 1.12 18.41 -15.47
CA ALA A 131 0.22 19.12 -14.57
C ALA A 131 -0.13 18.26 -13.35
N ARG A 132 -0.58 17.03 -13.55
CA ARG A 132 -0.94 16.11 -12.44
C ARG A 132 0.25 15.77 -11.53
N ALA A 133 1.43 15.57 -12.09
CA ALA A 133 2.62 15.29 -11.29
C ALA A 133 3.03 16.48 -10.42
N ARG A 134 2.91 17.73 -10.92
CA ARG A 134 3.11 18.94 -10.11
C ARG A 134 2.08 19.08 -9.00
N GLU A 135 0.82 18.81 -9.27
CA GLU A 135 -0.25 18.79 -8.26
C GLU A 135 0.05 17.76 -7.16
N ALA A 136 0.48 16.55 -7.55
CA ALA A 136 0.84 15.50 -6.59
C ALA A 136 2.07 15.89 -5.75
N LEU A 137 3.10 16.53 -6.35
CA LEU A 137 4.25 17.05 -5.60
C LEU A 137 3.85 18.17 -4.64
N ALA A 138 2.98 19.08 -5.07
CA ALA A 138 2.46 20.14 -4.21
C ALA A 138 1.67 19.57 -3.02
N ALA A 139 0.85 18.52 -3.24
CA ALA A 139 0.08 17.86 -2.19
C ALA A 139 0.94 17.24 -1.08
N VAL A 140 2.18 16.83 -1.39
CA VAL A 140 3.15 16.34 -0.42
C VAL A 140 4.12 17.41 0.09
N GLY A 141 3.90 18.69 -0.24
CA GLY A 141 4.71 19.81 0.22
C GLY A 141 6.06 19.98 -0.52
N LEU A 142 6.13 19.57 -1.78
CA LEU A 142 7.34 19.64 -2.60
C LEU A 142 7.20 20.61 -3.80
N SER A 143 6.39 21.67 -3.67
CA SER A 143 6.38 22.75 -4.66
C SER A 143 7.75 23.42 -4.74
N GLY A 144 8.27 23.59 -5.95
CA GLY A 144 9.61 24.14 -6.21
C GLY A 144 10.75 23.11 -6.23
N TRP A 145 10.44 21.83 -5.96
CA TRP A 145 11.43 20.72 -5.97
C TRP A 145 11.31 19.83 -7.22
N GLU A 146 10.49 20.21 -8.19
CA GLU A 146 10.12 19.39 -9.34
C GLU A 146 11.33 18.97 -10.20
N SER A 147 12.31 19.85 -10.35
CA SER A 147 13.52 19.62 -11.18
C SER A 147 14.67 18.93 -10.46
N HIS A 148 14.60 18.79 -9.12
CA HIS A 148 15.67 18.18 -8.34
C HIS A 148 15.72 16.66 -8.57
N SER A 149 16.93 16.13 -8.75
CA SER A 149 17.19 14.69 -8.81
C SER A 149 17.09 14.07 -7.42
N SER A 150 16.92 12.74 -7.37
CA SER A 150 16.85 12.03 -6.08
C SER A 150 18.10 12.24 -5.21
N ALA A 151 19.28 12.44 -5.82
CA ALA A 151 20.52 12.69 -5.07
C ALA A 151 20.58 14.08 -4.40
N GLU A 152 19.78 15.03 -4.85
CA GLU A 152 19.69 16.39 -4.29
C GLU A 152 18.60 16.50 -3.22
N LEU A 153 17.83 15.45 -3.00
CA LEU A 153 16.73 15.40 -2.05
C LEU A 153 17.14 14.71 -0.76
N SER A 154 16.73 15.26 0.40
CA SER A 154 16.83 14.56 1.68
C SER A 154 16.00 13.28 1.70
N GLY A 155 16.27 12.34 2.62
CA GLY A 155 15.50 11.09 2.74
C GLY A 155 13.98 11.33 2.90
N GLY A 156 13.58 12.30 3.73
CA GLY A 156 12.16 12.65 3.89
C GLY A 156 11.55 13.24 2.62
N GLN A 157 12.31 14.04 1.84
CA GLN A 157 11.85 14.54 0.54
C GLN A 157 11.74 13.42 -0.49
N GLN A 158 12.70 12.48 -0.52
CA GLN A 158 12.63 11.31 -1.40
C GLN A 158 11.38 10.46 -1.08
N GLN A 159 11.06 10.26 0.21
CA GLN A 159 9.86 9.55 0.61
C GLN A 159 8.58 10.29 0.20
N ARG A 160 8.54 11.61 0.32
CA ARG A 160 7.42 12.42 -0.17
C ARG A 160 7.25 12.30 -1.69
N VAL A 161 8.34 12.26 -2.48
CA VAL A 161 8.28 11.97 -3.94
C VAL A 161 7.72 10.57 -4.20
N ALA A 162 8.16 9.55 -3.44
CA ALA A 162 7.64 8.19 -3.57
C ALA A 162 6.13 8.11 -3.25
N ILE A 163 5.67 8.84 -2.23
CA ILE A 163 4.24 8.95 -1.89
C ILE A 163 3.48 9.67 -3.02
N ALA A 164 3.97 10.81 -3.51
CA ALA A 164 3.36 11.52 -4.63
C ALA A 164 3.23 10.63 -5.87
N ARG A 165 4.28 9.88 -6.20
CA ARG A 165 4.27 8.88 -7.29
C ARG A 165 3.20 7.81 -7.08
N ALA A 166 3.05 7.32 -5.87
CA ALA A 166 2.05 6.30 -5.56
C ALA A 166 0.62 6.82 -5.67
N LEU A 167 0.40 8.09 -5.31
CA LEU A 167 -0.93 8.73 -5.27
C LEU A 167 -1.35 9.39 -6.59
N VAL A 168 -0.41 9.72 -7.49
CA VAL A 168 -0.69 10.46 -8.74
C VAL A 168 -1.72 9.78 -9.64
N THR A 169 -1.90 8.48 -9.48
CA THR A 169 -2.89 7.68 -10.20
C THR A 169 -4.24 7.60 -9.50
N GLU A 170 -4.42 8.24 -8.34
CA GLU A 170 -5.62 8.13 -7.51
C GLU A 170 -5.99 6.64 -7.25
N PRO A 171 -5.12 5.89 -6.57
CA PRO A 171 -5.36 4.47 -6.35
C PRO A 171 -6.48 4.25 -5.32
N ALA A 172 -7.16 3.10 -5.40
CA ALA A 172 -8.14 2.68 -4.40
C ALA A 172 -7.45 2.28 -3.08
N VAL A 173 -6.21 1.77 -3.15
CA VAL A 173 -5.42 1.39 -1.98
C VAL A 173 -3.95 1.76 -2.16
N LEU A 174 -3.36 2.29 -1.09
CA LEU A 174 -1.92 2.54 -0.94
C LEU A 174 -1.32 1.44 -0.07
N LEU A 175 -0.37 0.70 -0.63
CA LEU A 175 0.41 -0.31 0.08
C LEU A 175 1.76 0.30 0.47
N ALA A 176 2.04 0.42 1.76
CA ALA A 176 3.24 1.05 2.29
C ALA A 176 4.09 0.02 3.08
N ASP A 177 5.23 -0.37 2.52
CA ASP A 177 6.15 -1.32 3.13
C ASP A 177 7.26 -0.56 3.86
N GLU A 178 7.18 -0.51 5.19
CA GLU A 178 8.06 0.21 6.10
C GLU A 178 8.35 1.66 5.64
N PRO A 179 7.31 2.50 5.46
CA PRO A 179 7.46 3.80 4.80
C PRO A 179 8.36 4.80 5.54
N THR A 180 8.72 4.51 6.78
CA THR A 180 9.55 5.35 7.66
C THR A 180 10.90 4.73 8.00
N GLY A 181 11.15 3.47 7.63
CA GLY A 181 12.29 2.69 8.12
C GLY A 181 13.70 3.20 7.75
N ASN A 182 13.81 4.19 6.84
CA ASN A 182 15.07 4.86 6.49
C ASN A 182 15.11 6.35 6.92
N LEU A 183 14.22 6.75 7.82
CA LEU A 183 14.09 8.14 8.28
C LEU A 183 14.39 8.26 9.77
N ASP A 184 14.78 9.45 10.19
CA ASP A 184 14.82 9.79 11.62
C ASP A 184 13.40 9.93 12.19
N THR A 185 13.29 9.90 13.52
CA THR A 185 12.00 9.93 14.22
C THR A 185 11.13 11.13 13.83
N ALA A 186 11.71 12.33 13.73
CA ALA A 186 10.93 13.53 13.41
C ALA A 186 10.33 13.45 12.00
N ARG A 187 11.14 13.02 11.01
CA ARG A 187 10.66 12.82 9.62
C ARG A 187 9.70 11.66 9.49
N SER A 188 9.87 10.61 10.31
CA SER A 188 8.93 9.49 10.37
C SER A 188 7.53 9.96 10.77
N VAL A 189 7.43 10.78 11.82
CA VAL A 189 6.16 11.37 12.26
C VAL A 189 5.53 12.23 11.15
N GLU A 190 6.32 13.11 10.50
CA GLU A 190 5.82 13.93 9.38
C GLU A 190 5.25 13.09 8.22
N ILE A 191 5.89 11.96 7.89
CA ILE A 191 5.39 11.05 6.85
C ILE A 191 4.11 10.36 7.29
N MET A 192 4.02 9.93 8.55
CA MET A 192 2.80 9.31 9.07
C MET A 192 1.63 10.29 9.15
N GLU A 193 1.87 11.53 9.56
CA GLU A 193 0.87 12.61 9.53
C GLU A 193 0.39 12.88 8.10
N LEU A 194 1.31 12.90 7.13
CA LEU A 194 0.97 13.05 5.71
C LEU A 194 0.06 11.91 5.22
N LEU A 195 0.40 10.65 5.53
CA LEU A 195 -0.42 9.49 5.18
C LEU A 195 -1.79 9.53 5.86
N THR A 196 -1.83 9.88 7.16
CA THR A 196 -3.07 10.03 7.93
C THR A 196 -3.98 11.11 7.31
N ARG A 197 -3.41 12.24 6.89
CA ARG A 197 -4.15 13.30 6.20
C ARG A 197 -4.77 12.79 4.89
N PHE A 198 -4.02 12.06 4.05
CA PHE A 198 -4.57 11.48 2.83
C PHE A 198 -5.68 10.47 3.12
N ASN A 199 -5.55 9.67 4.17
CA ASN A 199 -6.60 8.74 4.57
C ASN A 199 -7.86 9.48 5.04
N THR A 200 -7.72 10.49 5.93
CA THR A 200 -8.87 11.16 6.57
C THR A 200 -9.57 12.16 5.64
N GLU A 201 -8.81 12.94 4.85
CA GLU A 201 -9.36 14.00 4.01
C GLU A 201 -9.76 13.52 2.62
N GLN A 202 -9.05 12.53 2.07
CA GLN A 202 -9.28 12.03 0.70
C GLN A 202 -9.87 10.61 0.67
N GLY A 203 -10.05 9.97 1.83
CA GLY A 203 -10.63 8.63 1.93
C GLY A 203 -9.76 7.52 1.33
N ILE A 204 -8.46 7.74 1.14
CA ILE A 204 -7.56 6.74 0.57
C ILE A 204 -7.39 5.58 1.55
N THR A 205 -7.63 4.36 1.09
CA THR A 205 -7.37 3.15 1.88
C THR A 205 -5.86 2.94 1.99
N ILE A 206 -5.35 2.70 3.20
CA ILE A 206 -3.92 2.49 3.44
C ILE A 206 -3.69 1.16 4.16
N VAL A 207 -2.79 0.35 3.61
CA VAL A 207 -2.25 -0.84 4.27
C VAL A 207 -0.76 -0.66 4.45
N MET A 208 -0.32 -0.62 5.69
CA MET A 208 1.08 -0.38 6.04
C MET A 208 1.68 -1.61 6.72
N VAL A 209 2.89 -1.97 6.32
CA VAL A 209 3.75 -2.88 7.10
C VAL A 209 4.70 -2.05 7.93
N THR A 210 4.80 -2.33 9.21
CA THR A 210 5.80 -1.75 10.10
C THR A 210 6.12 -2.71 11.23
N HIS A 211 7.33 -2.60 11.77
CA HIS A 211 7.73 -3.27 13.01
C HIS A 211 7.78 -2.30 14.20
N GLU A 212 7.56 -1.00 13.97
CA GLU A 212 7.57 0.07 14.94
C GLU A 212 6.17 0.31 15.50
N ALA A 213 5.98 0.09 16.82
CA ALA A 213 4.68 0.28 17.47
C ALA A 213 4.19 1.74 17.41
N GLU A 214 5.11 2.70 17.49
CA GLU A 214 4.79 4.13 17.39
C GLU A 214 4.20 4.48 16.02
N MET A 215 4.75 3.91 14.93
CA MET A 215 4.22 4.12 13.58
C MET A 215 2.89 3.38 13.38
N ALA A 216 2.75 2.19 13.95
CA ALA A 216 1.48 1.45 13.89
C ALA A 216 0.33 2.17 14.61
N ALA A 217 0.62 2.99 15.62
CA ALA A 217 -0.39 3.77 16.35
C ALA A 217 -1.13 4.82 15.49
N PHE A 218 -0.58 5.21 14.33
CA PHE A 218 -1.28 6.06 13.37
C PHE A 218 -2.41 5.33 12.62
N ALA A 219 -2.35 3.99 12.57
CA ALA A 219 -3.38 3.19 11.92
C ALA A 219 -4.60 3.01 12.85
N ARG A 220 -5.80 2.97 12.25
CA ARG A 220 -7.04 2.70 12.99
C ARG A 220 -7.17 1.25 13.43
N ARG A 221 -6.47 0.34 12.76
CA ARG A 221 -6.49 -1.09 13.03
C ARG A 221 -5.11 -1.68 12.87
N VAL A 222 -4.73 -2.55 13.80
CA VAL A 222 -3.48 -3.29 13.76
C VAL A 222 -3.78 -4.78 13.65
N VAL A 223 -3.15 -5.45 12.67
CA VAL A 223 -3.22 -6.89 12.47
C VAL A 223 -1.86 -7.49 12.79
N GLN A 224 -1.83 -8.43 13.76
CA GLN A 224 -0.61 -9.08 14.18
C GLN A 224 -0.36 -10.33 13.34
N PHE A 225 0.83 -10.42 12.76
CA PHE A 225 1.32 -11.59 12.03
C PHE A 225 2.29 -12.40 12.90
N LEU A 226 2.03 -13.70 13.01
CA LEU A 226 2.91 -14.66 13.69
C LEU A 226 2.92 -15.98 12.91
N ASP A 227 4.10 -16.45 12.50
CA ASP A 227 4.31 -17.74 11.84
C ASP A 227 3.36 -18.02 10.66
N GLY A 228 3.11 -17.00 9.82
CA GLY A 228 2.23 -17.10 8.66
C GLY A 228 0.73 -17.08 8.99
N ARG A 229 0.35 -16.74 10.20
CA ARG A 229 -1.04 -16.58 10.66
C ARG A 229 -1.29 -15.13 11.08
N VAL A 230 -2.55 -14.75 11.14
CA VAL A 230 -3.00 -13.50 11.72
C VAL A 230 -3.84 -13.77 12.96
N ASP A 231 -3.53 -13.09 14.06
CA ASP A 231 -4.45 -13.02 15.17
C ASP A 231 -5.60 -12.09 14.79
N GLY A 232 -6.84 -12.55 15.01
CA GLY A 232 -8.04 -11.82 14.63
C GLY A 232 -7.99 -10.39 15.16
N GLY A 233 -7.85 -9.43 14.24
CA GLY A 233 -7.69 -8.03 14.53
C GLY A 233 -8.84 -7.50 15.38
N GLN A 234 -8.56 -7.20 16.64
CA GLN A 234 -9.45 -6.37 17.45
C GLN A 234 -9.35 -4.94 16.87
N SER A 235 -10.49 -4.40 16.48
CA SER A 235 -10.61 -2.96 16.25
C SER A 235 -10.19 -2.24 17.52
N ALA A 236 -9.13 -1.43 17.46
CA ALA A 236 -8.89 -0.42 18.47
C ALA A 236 -10.07 0.55 18.39
N GLY A 237 -11.03 0.44 19.31
CA GLY A 237 -12.07 1.43 19.49
C GLY A 237 -11.42 2.74 19.94
N PRO A 238 -11.99 3.91 19.56
CA PRO A 238 -11.49 5.19 20.02
C PRO A 238 -11.66 5.29 21.55
N GLY A 239 -10.54 5.51 22.26
CA GLY A 239 -10.54 5.99 23.64
C GLY A 239 -10.76 7.50 23.66
#